data_0de2e8676649d0a956b712e0ca28d555
#
_entry.id   0de2e8676649d0a956b712e0ca28d555
#
_cell.length_a   1.000
_cell.length_b   1.000
_cell.length_c   1.000
_cell.angle_alpha   90.00
_cell.angle_beta   90.00
_cell.angle_gamma   90.00
#
_symmetry.space_group_name_H-M   'P 1'
#
loop_
_entity.id
_entity.type
_entity.pdbx_description
1 polymer ?
#
loop_
_entity_poly.entity_id
_entity_poly.type
_entity_poly.pdbx_seq_one_letter_code
_entity_poly.pdbx_strand_id
1 'polypeptide(L)'
;KDKRYLDLGLPYADTQWQLPANANEEERKWDKKGYSWQTRLWIDDMYMITIVQSEAYKATGDPKYINRAAKEMVLYLDELQHPNGLFYHAPDVPYYWGRGDGWMAVGMTELLYNLPEKDPNRARIMKGYLMECLLEITDLRQ
;
A
#
# COMPACT_ATOMS: atom_id res chain seq x y z
N LYS A 1 -14.44 19.13 -7.40
CA LYS A 1 -14.54 18.06 -6.38
C LYS A 1 -15.56 18.48 -5.34
N ASP A 2 -16.42 17.55 -4.88
CA ASP A 2 -17.42 17.84 -3.87
C ASP A 2 -16.75 18.04 -2.50
N LYS A 3 -16.91 19.22 -1.92
CA LYS A 3 -16.27 19.61 -0.66
C LYS A 3 -16.62 18.67 0.51
N ARG A 4 -17.85 18.14 0.52
CA ARG A 4 -18.31 17.22 1.58
C ARG A 4 -17.45 15.96 1.68
N TYR A 5 -17.03 15.38 0.54
CA TYR A 5 -16.15 14.20 0.52
C TYR A 5 -14.72 14.54 0.93
N LEU A 6 -14.25 15.76 0.63
CA LEU A 6 -12.93 16.21 1.09
C LEU A 6 -12.91 16.41 2.60
N ASP A 7 -13.94 17.05 3.15
CA ASP A 7 -14.05 17.32 4.58
C ASP A 7 -14.13 16.03 5.43
N LEU A 8 -14.57 14.92 4.85
CA LEU A 8 -14.57 13.60 5.49
C LEU A 8 -13.29 12.81 5.22
N GLY A 9 -12.85 12.79 3.97
CA GLY A 9 -11.75 11.92 3.52
C GLY A 9 -10.38 12.37 3.98
N LEU A 10 -10.09 13.68 3.99
CA LEU A 10 -8.76 14.17 4.40
C LEU A 10 -8.45 13.92 5.88
N PRO A 11 -9.37 14.21 6.83
CA PRO A 11 -9.15 13.82 8.21
C PRO A 11 -8.95 12.31 8.38
N TYR A 12 -9.72 11.49 7.63
CA TYR A 12 -9.55 10.05 7.66
C TYR A 12 -8.17 9.61 7.15
N ALA A 13 -7.69 10.18 6.05
CA ALA A 13 -6.34 9.93 5.54
C ALA A 13 -5.25 10.31 6.56
N ASP A 14 -5.43 11.43 7.25
CA ASP A 14 -4.48 11.87 8.28
C ASP A 14 -4.51 10.97 9.52
N THR A 15 -5.68 10.45 9.93
CA THR A 15 -5.79 9.54 11.09
C THR A 15 -4.99 8.25 10.91
N GLN A 16 -4.74 7.79 9.69
CA GLN A 16 -3.89 6.61 9.42
C GLN A 16 -2.42 6.81 9.87
N TRP A 17 -1.97 8.05 10.06
CA TRP A 17 -0.64 8.43 10.57
C TRP A 17 -0.68 9.24 11.86
N GLN A 18 -1.80 9.23 12.55
CA GLN A 18 -1.95 9.88 13.86
C GLN A 18 -2.14 8.80 14.93
N LEU A 19 -1.05 8.46 15.61
CA LEU A 19 -1.05 7.42 16.63
C LEU A 19 -2.09 7.69 17.71
N PRO A 20 -3.05 6.79 17.99
CA PRO A 20 -4.04 7.00 19.02
C PRO A 20 -3.40 6.92 20.42
N ALA A 21 -4.00 7.64 21.40
CA ALA A 21 -3.47 7.71 22.75
C ALA A 21 -3.39 6.34 23.45
N ASN A 22 -4.31 5.42 23.10
CA ASN A 22 -4.39 4.06 23.62
C ASN A 22 -3.65 3.02 22.74
N ALA A 23 -2.77 3.48 21.85
CA ALA A 23 -2.02 2.59 20.95
C ALA A 23 -1.24 1.50 21.73
N ASN A 24 -1.25 0.29 21.20
CA ASN A 24 -0.48 -0.83 21.69
C ASN A 24 1.00 -0.74 21.29
N GLU A 25 1.82 -1.69 21.71
CA GLU A 25 3.27 -1.70 21.44
C GLU A 25 3.58 -1.86 19.93
N GLU A 26 2.81 -2.67 19.22
CA GLU A 26 3.01 -2.91 17.80
C GLU A 26 2.68 -1.65 16.97
N GLU A 27 1.55 -1.00 17.26
CA GLU A 27 1.15 0.26 16.64
C GLU A 27 2.20 1.35 16.86
N ARG A 28 2.74 1.47 18.10
CA ARG A 28 3.84 2.41 18.42
C ARG A 28 5.13 2.08 17.67
N LYS A 29 5.43 0.80 17.47
CA LYS A 29 6.60 0.34 16.73
C LYS A 29 6.54 0.78 15.26
N TRP A 30 5.37 0.64 14.61
CA TRP A 30 5.19 1.06 13.23
C TRP A 30 5.22 2.58 13.08
N ASP A 31 4.51 3.29 13.93
CA ASP A 31 4.52 4.75 13.96
C ASP A 31 5.94 5.32 14.13
N LYS A 32 6.72 4.79 15.07
CA LYS A 32 8.12 5.19 15.31
C LYS A 32 9.02 4.99 14.07
N LYS A 33 8.71 4.01 13.22
CA LYS A 33 9.40 3.78 11.94
C LYS A 33 8.85 4.68 10.81
N GLY A 34 7.81 5.48 11.07
CA GLY A 34 7.16 6.36 10.11
C GLY A 34 6.23 5.65 9.14
N TYR A 35 5.71 4.49 9.52
CA TYR A 35 4.63 3.78 8.85
C TYR A 35 3.28 4.13 9.47
N SER A 36 2.19 3.70 8.84
CA SER A 36 0.88 3.77 9.46
C SER A 36 0.86 2.96 10.76
N TRP A 37 0.26 3.50 11.82
CA TRP A 37 0.04 2.74 13.04
C TRP A 37 -0.91 1.54 12.82
N GLN A 38 -1.69 1.57 11.73
CA GLN A 38 -2.61 0.49 11.32
C GLN A 38 -1.90 -0.67 10.62
N THR A 39 -0.59 -0.58 10.37
CA THR A 39 0.20 -1.62 9.71
C THR A 39 0.13 -2.94 10.47
N ARG A 40 -0.37 -3.99 9.81
CA ARG A 40 -0.48 -5.36 10.35
C ARG A 40 0.25 -6.37 9.49
N LEU A 41 0.75 -5.94 8.34
CA LEU A 41 1.29 -6.79 7.28
C LEU A 41 0.27 -7.84 6.78
N TRP A 42 -1.00 -7.47 6.71
CA TRP A 42 -2.02 -8.23 6.03
C TRP A 42 -2.20 -7.69 4.61
N ILE A 43 -2.23 -8.59 3.63
CA ILE A 43 -2.25 -8.23 2.21
C ILE A 43 -3.39 -7.27 1.84
N ASP A 44 -4.54 -7.38 2.51
CA ASP A 44 -5.71 -6.51 2.30
C ASP A 44 -5.43 -5.04 2.62
N ASP A 45 -4.57 -4.78 3.61
CA ASP A 45 -4.30 -3.43 4.09
C ASP A 45 -3.72 -2.55 2.99
N MET A 46 -3.00 -3.14 2.04
CA MET A 46 -2.29 -2.37 1.03
C MET A 46 -3.21 -1.60 0.09
N TYR A 47 -4.31 -2.18 -0.33
CA TYR A 47 -5.29 -1.41 -1.09
C TYR A 47 -5.96 -0.35 -0.20
N MET A 48 -6.39 -0.74 1.00
CA MET A 48 -7.16 0.14 1.89
C MET A 48 -6.35 1.36 2.36
N ILE A 49 -5.07 1.17 2.67
CA ILE A 49 -4.19 2.28 3.06
C ILE A 49 -3.80 3.12 1.85
N THR A 50 -3.36 2.48 0.77
CA THR A 50 -2.80 3.19 -0.38
C THR A 50 -3.84 3.98 -1.15
N ILE A 51 -5.06 3.47 -1.33
CA ILE A 51 -6.11 4.19 -2.08
C ILE A 51 -6.54 5.48 -1.35
N VAL A 52 -6.68 5.45 -0.04
CA VAL A 52 -7.06 6.64 0.74
C VAL A 52 -5.99 7.73 0.62
N GLN A 53 -4.72 7.35 0.72
CA GLN A 53 -3.61 8.29 0.60
C GLN A 53 -3.47 8.81 -0.85
N SER A 54 -3.61 7.96 -1.87
CA SER A 54 -3.60 8.37 -3.27
C SER A 54 -4.71 9.37 -3.59
N GLU A 55 -5.93 9.12 -3.12
CA GLU A 55 -7.05 10.03 -3.31
C GLU A 55 -6.86 11.36 -2.57
N ALA A 56 -6.27 11.34 -1.37
CA ALA A 56 -5.91 12.55 -0.64
C ALA A 56 -4.85 13.36 -1.41
N TYR A 57 -3.84 12.68 -1.99
CA TYR A 57 -2.86 13.34 -2.86
C TYR A 57 -3.51 13.96 -4.09
N LYS A 58 -4.34 13.21 -4.83
CA LYS A 58 -5.08 13.75 -6.01
C LYS A 58 -5.96 14.94 -5.65
N ALA A 59 -6.48 14.96 -4.42
CA ALA A 59 -7.36 16.02 -3.96
C ALA A 59 -6.62 17.31 -3.60
N THR A 60 -5.43 17.19 -2.99
CA THR A 60 -4.71 18.31 -2.35
C THR A 60 -3.43 18.70 -3.09
N GLY A 61 -2.78 17.77 -3.79
CA GLY A 61 -1.42 17.91 -4.31
C GLY A 61 -0.33 17.83 -3.22
N ASP A 62 -0.69 17.56 -1.96
CA ASP A 62 0.28 17.47 -0.88
C ASP A 62 1.07 16.15 -0.96
N PRO A 63 2.39 16.19 -1.23
CA PRO A 63 3.21 15.00 -1.43
C PRO A 63 3.30 14.09 -0.21
N LYS A 64 2.97 14.59 0.99
CA LYS A 64 2.98 13.76 2.20
C LYS A 64 2.15 12.47 2.03
N TYR A 65 1.00 12.57 1.36
CA TYR A 65 0.08 11.46 1.18
C TYR A 65 0.65 10.38 0.27
N ILE A 66 1.12 10.75 -0.91
CA ILE A 66 1.66 9.77 -1.86
C ILE A 66 2.99 9.16 -1.35
N ASN A 67 3.82 9.93 -0.66
CA ASN A 67 5.06 9.45 -0.06
C ASN A 67 4.80 8.41 1.05
N ARG A 68 3.79 8.63 1.89
CA ARG A 68 3.34 7.67 2.91
C ARG A 68 2.91 6.36 2.29
N ALA A 69 2.02 6.42 1.29
CA ALA A 69 1.52 5.25 0.60
C ALA A 69 2.63 4.46 -0.11
N ALA A 70 3.55 5.14 -0.79
CA ALA A 70 4.66 4.49 -1.48
C ALA A 70 5.62 3.79 -0.51
N LYS A 71 5.93 4.42 0.60
CA LYS A 71 6.77 3.82 1.66
C LYS A 71 6.09 2.58 2.25
N GLU A 72 4.81 2.65 2.53
CA GLU A 72 4.01 1.54 3.06
C GLU A 72 3.97 0.37 2.05
N MET A 73 3.70 0.65 0.78
CA MET A 73 3.69 -0.36 -0.28
C MET A 73 5.03 -1.09 -0.38
N VAL A 74 6.16 -0.39 -0.32
CA VAL A 74 7.49 -1.03 -0.36
C VAL A 74 7.69 -1.95 0.83
N LEU A 75 7.26 -1.57 2.04
CA LEU A 75 7.31 -2.46 3.20
C LEU A 75 6.58 -3.77 2.93
N TYR A 76 5.35 -3.71 2.43
CA TYR A 76 4.55 -4.91 2.16
C TYR A 76 5.13 -5.76 1.02
N LEU A 77 5.70 -5.13 -0.01
CA LEU A 77 6.42 -5.82 -1.06
C LEU A 77 7.64 -6.58 -0.52
N ASP A 78 8.38 -6.00 0.42
CA ASP A 78 9.57 -6.61 0.97
C ASP A 78 9.26 -7.74 1.97
N GLU A 79 8.13 -7.64 2.67
CA GLU A 79 7.73 -8.62 3.69
C GLU A 79 6.87 -9.76 3.13
N LEU A 80 6.05 -9.53 2.11
CA LEU A 80 5.03 -10.48 1.67
C LEU A 80 5.25 -11.06 0.27
N GLN A 81 5.93 -10.33 -0.65
CA GLN A 81 6.11 -10.82 -2.01
C GLN A 81 7.16 -11.91 -2.11
N HIS A 82 6.80 -13.05 -2.68
CA HIS A 82 7.66 -14.18 -2.89
C HIS A 82 8.35 -14.15 -4.28
N PRO A 83 9.41 -14.96 -4.47
CA PRO A 83 10.14 -15.03 -5.76
C PRO A 83 9.26 -15.41 -6.96
N ASN A 84 8.14 -16.08 -6.73
CA ASN A 84 7.14 -16.39 -7.76
C ASN A 84 6.22 -15.20 -8.09
N GLY A 85 6.40 -14.02 -7.47
CA GLY A 85 5.63 -12.80 -7.70
C GLY A 85 4.35 -12.68 -6.88
N LEU A 86 3.83 -13.78 -6.33
CA LEU A 86 2.63 -13.79 -5.50
C LEU A 86 2.93 -13.37 -4.06
N PHE A 87 1.88 -13.07 -3.32
CA PHE A 87 1.98 -12.57 -1.95
C PHE A 87 1.39 -13.55 -0.96
N TYR A 88 2.08 -13.77 0.16
CA TYR A 88 1.45 -14.40 1.31
C TYR A 88 0.40 -13.48 1.94
N HIS A 89 -0.61 -14.07 2.56
CA HIS A 89 -1.66 -13.31 3.25
C HIS A 89 -1.11 -12.46 4.39
N ALA A 90 -0.16 -13.01 5.15
CA ALA A 90 0.60 -12.35 6.20
C ALA A 90 1.93 -13.10 6.40
N PRO A 91 2.93 -12.56 7.11
CA PRO A 91 4.23 -13.20 7.31
C PRO A 91 4.14 -14.59 7.96
N ASP A 92 3.17 -14.80 8.83
CA ASP A 92 2.88 -16.05 9.54
C ASP A 92 1.75 -16.89 8.93
N VAL A 93 1.21 -16.45 7.78
CA VAL A 93 0.15 -17.13 7.04
C VAL A 93 0.60 -17.42 5.61
N PRO A 94 1.36 -18.53 5.38
CA PRO A 94 2.04 -18.83 4.14
C PRO A 94 1.10 -19.42 3.08
N TYR A 95 0.00 -18.74 2.79
CA TYR A 95 -0.97 -19.12 1.78
C TYR A 95 -1.15 -17.99 0.78
N TYR A 96 -1.16 -18.34 -0.50
CA TYR A 96 -1.54 -17.42 -1.57
C TYR A 96 -3.06 -17.31 -1.63
N TRP A 97 -3.52 -16.11 -1.91
CA TRP A 97 -4.94 -15.83 -1.95
C TRP A 97 -5.26 -14.79 -3.04
N GLY A 98 -5.83 -15.24 -4.16
CA GLY A 98 -6.01 -14.45 -5.37
C GLY A 98 -6.74 -13.11 -5.18
N ARG A 99 -7.66 -13.00 -4.20
CA ARG A 99 -8.26 -11.70 -3.87
C ARG A 99 -7.23 -10.74 -3.26
N GLY A 100 -6.34 -11.25 -2.42
CA GLY A 100 -5.27 -10.46 -1.83
C GLY A 100 -4.25 -10.01 -2.88
N ASP A 101 -3.83 -10.91 -3.78
CA ASP A 101 -2.98 -10.56 -4.92
C ASP A 101 -3.64 -9.47 -5.77
N GLY A 102 -4.93 -9.60 -6.07
CA GLY A 102 -5.68 -8.55 -6.77
C GLY A 102 -5.67 -7.20 -6.04
N TRP A 103 -5.73 -7.16 -4.71
CA TRP A 103 -5.57 -5.92 -3.95
C TRP A 103 -4.18 -5.30 -4.11
N MET A 104 -3.13 -6.13 -4.11
CA MET A 104 -1.76 -5.67 -4.35
C MET A 104 -1.60 -5.10 -5.75
N ALA A 105 -2.07 -5.80 -6.80
CA ALA A 105 -2.03 -5.33 -8.17
C ALA A 105 -2.70 -3.97 -8.36
N VAL A 106 -3.91 -3.80 -7.82
CA VAL A 106 -4.65 -2.53 -7.92
C VAL A 106 -3.96 -1.42 -7.12
N GLY A 107 -3.50 -1.71 -5.91
CA GLY A 107 -2.78 -0.75 -5.07
C GLY A 107 -1.48 -0.27 -5.71
N MET A 108 -0.68 -1.18 -6.28
CA MET A 108 0.54 -0.83 -7.01
C MET A 108 0.24 0.00 -8.26
N THR A 109 -0.77 -0.38 -9.03
CA THR A 109 -1.19 0.36 -10.23
C THR A 109 -1.58 1.80 -9.88
N GLU A 110 -2.40 1.98 -8.83
CA GLU A 110 -2.83 3.29 -8.37
C GLU A 110 -1.64 4.17 -7.95
N LEU A 111 -0.67 3.59 -7.22
CA LEU A 111 0.54 4.30 -6.84
C LEU A 111 1.40 4.66 -8.05
N LEU A 112 1.64 3.72 -8.96
CA LEU A 112 2.46 3.96 -10.16
C LEU A 112 1.87 5.03 -11.06
N TYR A 113 0.54 5.15 -11.07
CA TYR A 113 -0.14 6.21 -11.82
C TYR A 113 0.07 7.60 -11.21
N ASN A 114 0.14 7.70 -9.88
CA ASN A 114 0.20 8.97 -9.16
C ASN A 114 1.60 9.39 -8.69
N LEU A 115 2.52 8.42 -8.51
CA LEU A 115 3.88 8.71 -8.07
C LEU A 115 4.68 9.50 -9.11
N PRO A 116 5.43 10.52 -8.69
CA PRO A 116 6.40 11.17 -9.55
C PRO A 116 7.39 10.18 -10.16
N GLU A 117 7.85 10.41 -11.39
CA GLU A 117 8.79 9.51 -12.07
C GLU A 117 10.12 9.32 -11.30
N LYS A 118 10.54 10.33 -10.56
CA LYS A 118 11.78 10.33 -9.78
C LYS A 118 11.60 9.88 -8.33
N ASP A 119 10.42 9.40 -7.95
CA ASP A 119 10.19 8.90 -6.59
C ASP A 119 11.09 7.69 -6.32
N PRO A 120 11.82 7.66 -5.19
CA PRO A 120 12.77 6.58 -4.88
C PRO A 120 12.10 5.20 -4.73
N ASN A 121 10.82 5.14 -4.38
CA ASN A 121 10.08 3.89 -4.20
C ASN A 121 9.52 3.35 -5.52
N ARG A 122 9.42 4.19 -6.57
CA ARG A 122 8.77 3.85 -7.83
C ARG A 122 9.38 2.61 -8.48
N ALA A 123 10.71 2.50 -8.51
CA ALA A 123 11.40 1.37 -9.13
C ALA A 123 11.09 0.03 -8.41
N ARG A 124 11.01 0.04 -7.07
CA ARG A 124 10.67 -1.16 -6.29
C ARG A 124 9.21 -1.57 -6.51
N ILE A 125 8.29 -0.61 -6.53
CA ILE A 125 6.86 -0.86 -6.77
C ILE A 125 6.65 -1.39 -8.20
N MET A 126 7.30 -0.80 -9.20
CA MET A 126 7.23 -1.26 -10.58
C MET A 126 7.75 -2.70 -10.72
N LYS A 127 8.88 -3.02 -10.07
CA LYS A 127 9.41 -4.39 -10.06
C LYS A 127 8.40 -5.36 -9.45
N GLY A 128 7.79 -5.02 -8.30
CA GLY A 128 6.79 -5.86 -7.65
C GLY A 128 5.58 -6.13 -8.55
N TYR A 129 5.06 -5.08 -9.16
CA TYR A 129 3.95 -5.17 -10.11
C TYR A 129 4.25 -6.05 -11.32
N LEU A 130 5.43 -5.87 -11.94
CA LEU A 130 5.82 -6.68 -13.09
C LEU A 130 6.02 -8.15 -12.72
N MET A 131 6.55 -8.45 -11.54
CA MET A 131 6.69 -9.83 -11.06
C MET A 131 5.34 -10.52 -10.91
N GLU A 132 4.34 -9.83 -10.37
CA GLU A 132 2.98 -10.35 -10.23
C GLU A 132 2.31 -10.56 -11.60
N CYS A 133 2.31 -9.54 -12.46
CA CYS A 133 1.66 -9.60 -13.76
C CYS A 133 2.28 -10.61 -14.74
N LEU A 134 3.60 -10.84 -14.68
CA LEU A 134 4.28 -11.77 -15.58
C LEU A 134 3.89 -13.24 -15.31
N LEU A 135 3.48 -13.57 -14.11
CA LEU A 135 3.03 -14.92 -13.76
C LEU A 135 1.63 -15.21 -14.30
N GLU A 136 0.71 -14.26 -14.22
CA GLU A 136 -0.61 -14.42 -14.82
C GLU A 136 -0.52 -14.69 -16.33
N ILE A 137 0.45 -14.10 -17.02
CA ILE A 137 0.65 -14.29 -18.47
C ILE A 137 1.27 -15.67 -18.77
N THR A 138 2.12 -16.21 -17.90
CA THR A 138 2.75 -17.52 -18.10
C THR A 138 1.81 -18.68 -17.81
N ASP A 139 0.95 -18.57 -16.82
CA ASP A 139 -0.03 -19.63 -16.50
C ASP A 139 -1.19 -19.71 -17.53
N LEU A 140 -1.53 -18.60 -18.18
CA LEU A 140 -2.53 -18.59 -19.25
C LEU A 140 -2.03 -19.23 -20.57
N ARG A 141 -0.75 -19.62 -20.67
CA ARG A 141 -0.16 -20.28 -21.85
C ARG A 141 0.00 -21.81 -21.71
N GLN A 142 -0.38 -22.38 -20.59
CA GLN A 142 -0.44 -23.84 -20.37
C GLN A 142 -1.86 -24.35 -20.54
#